data_6b981c205e22f814ace8d86ca143f06a
#
_entry.id   6b981c205e22f814ace8d86ca143f06a
#
_cell.length_a   1.000
_cell.length_b   1.000
_cell.length_c   1.000
_cell.angle_alpha   90.00
_cell.angle_beta   90.00
_cell.angle_gamma   90.00
#
_symmetry.space_group_name_H-M   'P 1'
#
loop_
_entity.id
_entity.type
_entity.pdbx_description
1 polymer ?
#
loop_
_entity_poly.entity_id
_entity_poly.type
_entity_poly.pdbx_seq_one_letter_code
_entity_poly.pdbx_strand_id
1 'polypeptide(L)'
;EITALNSSECDYIHIDVMDGHFVPNLTIGPGVIKSIRPYTNKIFDVHLMINPVMNILPSFIEAGSDIITIHHEISDNVFDCINFIKKNNLKAGISIKPTTEAKEIIPYLELIDLILVMTVEPGFGGQKFLSNQLKKIMDIKDLISNRDIELEVDGGINYDTSKQVIKAGANVLVSGSTIFSSKNCLLYTSPSPRDLST
;
A
#
# COMPACT_ATOMS: atom_id res chain seq x y z
N GLU A 1 19.02 -1.32 6.77
CA GLU A 1 18.11 -0.82 5.72
C GLU A 1 17.18 0.27 6.26
N ILE A 2 16.39 0.06 7.32
CA ILE A 2 15.46 1.06 7.89
C ILE A 2 16.15 2.38 8.23
N THR A 3 17.32 2.34 8.87
CA THR A 3 18.11 3.55 9.17
C THR A 3 18.51 4.31 7.91
N ALA A 4 18.79 3.61 6.82
CA ALA A 4 19.12 4.22 5.53
C ALA A 4 17.87 4.85 4.90
N LEU A 5 16.72 4.17 4.94
CA LEU A 5 15.44 4.73 4.49
C LEU A 5 15.04 5.97 5.28
N ASN A 6 15.32 6.01 6.58
CA ASN A 6 15.05 7.19 7.40
C ASN A 6 15.80 8.45 6.90
N SER A 7 16.96 8.27 6.26
CA SER A 7 17.76 9.35 5.68
C SER A 7 17.42 9.64 4.21
N SER A 8 16.52 8.89 3.60
CA SER A 8 16.09 9.08 2.22
C SER A 8 14.89 10.04 2.13
N GLU A 9 14.51 10.42 0.93
CA GLU A 9 13.36 11.30 0.65
C GLU A 9 12.02 10.55 0.58
N CYS A 10 11.98 9.23 0.87
CA CYS A 10 10.70 8.51 0.88
C CYS A 10 9.78 9.06 1.97
N ASP A 11 8.49 9.14 1.69
CA ASP A 11 7.48 9.62 2.63
C ASP A 11 7.05 8.51 3.59
N TYR A 12 6.85 7.30 3.07
CA TYR A 12 6.37 6.12 3.79
C TYR A 12 7.36 4.99 3.69
N ILE A 13 7.30 4.08 4.64
CA ILE A 13 7.89 2.75 4.57
C ILE A 13 6.74 1.77 4.42
N HIS A 14 6.57 1.28 3.19
CA HIS A 14 5.57 0.26 2.89
C HIS A 14 6.05 -1.12 3.35
N ILE A 15 5.16 -1.87 4.01
CA ILE A 15 5.47 -3.14 4.65
C ILE A 15 4.45 -4.19 4.23
N ASP A 16 4.85 -5.08 3.32
CA ASP A 16 4.04 -6.20 2.86
C ASP A 16 4.06 -7.37 3.85
N VAL A 17 2.91 -7.64 4.45
CA VAL A 17 2.70 -8.75 5.37
C VAL A 17 1.86 -9.84 4.71
N MET A 18 2.42 -11.04 4.64
CA MET A 18 1.82 -12.20 3.97
C MET A 18 1.77 -13.39 4.94
N ASP A 19 0.64 -14.11 4.94
CA ASP A 19 0.35 -15.18 5.90
C ASP A 19 0.48 -16.61 5.32
N GLY A 20 0.79 -16.73 4.03
CA GLY A 20 0.81 -18.03 3.34
C GLY A 20 -0.58 -18.61 3.07
N HIS A 21 -1.65 -17.88 3.41
CA HIS A 21 -3.04 -18.28 3.23
C HIS A 21 -3.77 -17.40 2.22
N PHE A 22 -3.75 -16.08 2.41
CA PHE A 22 -4.33 -15.13 1.44
C PHE A 22 -3.56 -15.10 0.13
N VAL A 23 -2.22 -15.24 0.22
CA VAL A 23 -1.29 -15.40 -0.91
C VAL A 23 -0.33 -16.55 -0.62
N PRO A 24 0.23 -17.24 -1.65
CA PRO A 24 1.11 -18.40 -1.46
C PRO A 24 2.56 -17.97 -1.10
N ASN A 25 2.70 -17.04 -0.18
CA ASN A 25 3.98 -16.55 0.33
C ASN A 25 3.84 -16.13 1.79
N LEU A 26 4.91 -16.22 2.54
CA LEU A 26 4.99 -15.84 3.96
C LEU A 26 6.13 -14.83 4.12
N THR A 27 5.86 -13.70 4.79
CA THR A 27 6.88 -12.67 4.99
C THR A 27 7.16 -12.44 6.48
N ILE A 28 6.70 -11.35 7.03
CA ILE A 28 6.99 -10.92 8.40
C ILE A 28 5.70 -10.77 9.20
N GLY A 29 5.84 -10.70 10.52
CA GLY A 29 4.73 -10.46 11.42
C GLY A 29 4.91 -9.19 12.26
N PRO A 30 3.94 -8.87 13.15
CA PRO A 30 3.94 -7.65 13.95
C PRO A 30 5.18 -7.51 14.85
N GLY A 31 5.78 -8.61 15.27
CA GLY A 31 7.01 -8.60 16.06
C GLY A 31 8.20 -7.95 15.35
N VAL A 32 8.33 -8.16 14.04
CA VAL A 32 9.37 -7.50 13.22
C VAL A 32 9.08 -6.01 13.11
N ILE A 33 7.83 -5.63 12.81
CA ILE A 33 7.42 -4.21 12.72
C ILE A 33 7.72 -3.48 14.03
N LYS A 34 7.35 -4.07 15.16
CA LYS A 34 7.63 -3.53 16.50
C LYS A 34 9.13 -3.35 16.74
N SER A 35 9.95 -4.29 16.27
CA SER A 35 11.41 -4.24 16.46
C SER A 35 12.09 -3.15 15.63
N ILE A 36 11.54 -2.79 14.44
CA ILE A 36 12.10 -1.78 13.56
C ILE A 36 11.55 -0.38 13.82
N ARG A 37 10.38 -0.24 14.48
CA ARG A 37 9.74 1.04 14.78
C ARG A 37 10.65 2.06 15.46
N PRO A 38 11.49 1.71 16.46
CA PRO A 38 12.35 2.68 17.14
C PRO A 38 13.45 3.30 16.27
N TYR A 39 13.71 2.77 15.08
CA TYR A 39 14.81 3.23 14.20
C TYR A 39 14.39 4.26 13.15
N THR A 40 13.11 4.66 13.11
CA THR A 40 12.60 5.65 12.15
C THR A 40 11.37 6.36 12.67
N ASN A 41 11.19 7.62 12.23
CA ASN A 41 9.95 8.38 12.44
C ASN A 41 9.07 8.44 11.18
N LYS A 42 9.47 7.76 10.11
CA LYS A 42 8.65 7.70 8.89
C LYS A 42 7.38 6.90 9.14
N ILE A 43 6.35 7.23 8.39
CA ILE A 43 5.06 6.55 8.42
C ILE A 43 5.25 5.09 8.01
N PHE A 44 4.76 4.17 8.84
CA PHE A 44 4.63 2.75 8.49
C PHE A 44 3.27 2.52 7.84
N ASP A 45 3.30 2.29 6.55
CA ASP A 45 2.17 1.86 5.75
C ASP A 45 2.19 0.33 5.65
N VAL A 46 1.30 -0.31 6.39
CA VAL A 46 1.30 -1.77 6.59
C VAL A 46 0.20 -2.40 5.76
N HIS A 47 0.59 -3.09 4.69
CA HIS A 47 -0.29 -3.78 3.77
C HIS A 47 -0.47 -5.24 4.18
N LEU A 48 -1.68 -5.61 4.58
CA LEU A 48 -2.01 -6.93 5.12
C LEU A 48 -2.63 -7.84 4.06
N MET A 49 -1.82 -8.70 3.47
CA MET A 49 -2.23 -9.83 2.65
C MET A 49 -2.48 -11.06 3.56
N ILE A 50 -3.50 -10.92 4.43
CA ILE A 50 -3.85 -11.87 5.51
C ILE A 50 -5.34 -12.18 5.45
N ASN A 51 -5.69 -13.45 5.66
CA ASN A 51 -7.10 -13.87 5.73
C ASN A 51 -7.29 -15.07 6.68
N PRO A 52 -8.11 -14.99 7.75
CA PRO A 52 -8.83 -13.80 8.22
C PRO A 52 -7.91 -12.78 8.91
N VAL A 53 -8.25 -11.47 8.83
CA VAL A 53 -7.39 -10.39 9.32
C VAL A 53 -7.81 -9.82 10.67
N MET A 54 -9.10 -9.83 11.01
CA MET A 54 -9.64 -9.16 12.20
C MET A 54 -8.91 -9.55 13.49
N ASN A 55 -8.61 -10.80 13.69
CA ASN A 55 -8.00 -11.30 14.93
C ASN A 55 -6.55 -10.83 15.12
N ILE A 56 -5.86 -10.44 14.05
CA ILE A 56 -4.45 -10.04 14.11
C ILE A 56 -4.27 -8.51 14.08
N LEU A 57 -5.31 -7.74 13.70
CA LEU A 57 -5.27 -6.27 13.66
C LEU A 57 -4.72 -5.64 14.94
N PRO A 58 -5.15 -6.06 16.16
CA PRO A 58 -4.61 -5.48 17.40
C PRO A 58 -3.09 -5.54 17.48
N SER A 59 -2.50 -6.65 17.05
CA SER A 59 -1.04 -6.84 17.10
C SER A 59 -0.28 -5.92 16.16
N PHE A 60 -0.83 -5.60 14.98
CA PHE A 60 -0.24 -4.65 14.04
C PHE A 60 -0.38 -3.20 14.51
N ILE A 61 -1.50 -2.86 15.17
CA ILE A 61 -1.69 -1.56 15.82
C ILE A 61 -0.64 -1.37 16.92
N GLU A 62 -0.50 -2.35 17.82
CA GLU A 62 0.49 -2.31 18.92
C GLU A 62 1.94 -2.34 18.42
N ALA A 63 2.18 -2.85 17.23
CA ALA A 63 3.52 -2.86 16.61
C ALA A 63 3.97 -1.48 16.14
N GLY A 64 3.05 -0.49 16.06
CA GLY A 64 3.35 0.88 15.68
C GLY A 64 3.14 1.18 14.20
N SER A 65 2.15 0.53 13.58
CA SER A 65 1.63 0.92 12.26
C SER A 65 1.01 2.31 12.34
N ASP A 66 1.13 3.09 11.27
CA ASP A 66 0.47 4.39 11.13
C ASP A 66 -0.73 4.28 10.17
N ILE A 67 -0.57 3.51 9.10
CA ILE A 67 -1.60 3.14 8.14
C ILE A 67 -1.70 1.62 8.13
N ILE A 68 -2.92 1.09 8.14
CA ILE A 68 -3.17 -0.33 7.91
C ILE A 68 -4.09 -0.48 6.71
N THR A 69 -3.59 -1.15 5.67
CA THR A 69 -4.32 -1.44 4.45
C THR A 69 -4.70 -2.91 4.42
N ILE A 70 -5.99 -3.20 4.33
CA ILE A 70 -6.55 -4.55 4.23
C ILE A 70 -7.12 -4.79 2.84
N HIS A 71 -7.20 -6.02 2.39
CA HIS A 71 -7.83 -6.36 1.13
C HIS A 71 -9.35 -6.38 1.19
N HIS A 72 -9.99 -5.91 0.12
CA HIS A 72 -11.44 -6.07 -0.08
C HIS A 72 -11.86 -7.55 -0.09
N GLU A 73 -11.00 -8.42 -0.58
CA GLU A 73 -11.27 -9.85 -0.82
C GLU A 73 -11.05 -10.75 0.40
N ILE A 74 -10.92 -10.19 1.59
CA ILE A 74 -10.84 -10.96 2.84
C ILE A 74 -12.19 -11.59 3.21
N SER A 75 -12.17 -12.64 4.05
CA SER A 75 -13.39 -13.28 4.54
C SER A 75 -14.08 -12.55 5.70
N ASP A 76 -13.36 -11.65 6.38
CA ASP A 76 -13.91 -10.83 7.45
C ASP A 76 -14.85 -9.75 6.89
N ASN A 77 -15.67 -9.18 7.76
CA ASN A 77 -16.44 -7.99 7.41
C ASN A 77 -15.50 -6.79 7.28
N VAL A 78 -15.31 -6.31 6.06
CA VAL A 78 -14.39 -5.19 5.75
C VAL A 78 -14.76 -3.92 6.52
N PHE A 79 -16.06 -3.61 6.69
CA PHE A 79 -16.51 -2.45 7.47
C PHE A 79 -16.08 -2.54 8.93
N ASP A 80 -16.20 -3.73 9.54
CA ASP A 80 -15.79 -3.92 10.93
C ASP A 80 -14.28 -3.75 11.10
N CYS A 81 -13.49 -4.26 10.14
CA CYS A 81 -12.04 -4.09 10.12
C CYS A 81 -11.64 -2.62 9.98
N ILE A 82 -12.21 -1.88 9.02
CA ILE A 82 -11.96 -0.45 8.80
C ILE A 82 -12.31 0.33 10.07
N ASN A 83 -13.51 0.11 10.63
CA ASN A 83 -13.95 0.79 11.85
C ASN A 83 -13.03 0.48 13.04
N PHE A 84 -12.53 -0.75 13.15
CA PHE A 84 -11.59 -1.13 14.20
C PHE A 84 -10.26 -0.37 14.07
N ILE A 85 -9.71 -0.25 12.85
CA ILE A 85 -8.49 0.51 12.57
C ILE A 85 -8.70 1.98 12.92
N LYS A 86 -9.77 2.62 12.43
CA LYS A 86 -10.11 4.02 12.68
C LYS A 86 -10.34 4.32 14.18
N LYS A 87 -10.99 3.41 14.91
CA LYS A 87 -11.23 3.54 16.36
C LYS A 87 -9.92 3.57 17.17
N ASN A 88 -8.85 3.02 16.63
CA ASN A 88 -7.51 3.05 17.22
C ASN A 88 -6.67 4.24 16.74
N ASN A 89 -7.27 5.23 16.09
CA ASN A 89 -6.64 6.47 15.59
C ASN A 89 -5.57 6.23 14.49
N LEU A 90 -5.67 5.15 13.72
CA LEU A 90 -4.84 4.91 12.55
C LEU A 90 -5.58 5.30 11.27
N LYS A 91 -4.81 5.57 10.21
CA LYS A 91 -5.36 5.63 8.87
C LYS A 91 -5.76 4.23 8.41
N ALA A 92 -6.92 4.12 7.75
CA ALA A 92 -7.41 2.86 7.19
C ALA A 92 -7.34 2.88 5.68
N GLY A 93 -6.65 1.89 5.09
CA GLY A 93 -6.59 1.67 3.66
C GLY A 93 -7.38 0.44 3.22
N ILE A 94 -7.84 0.46 1.98
CA ILE A 94 -8.41 -0.71 1.31
C ILE A 94 -7.61 -1.04 0.05
N SER A 95 -7.21 -2.30 -0.10
CA SER A 95 -6.55 -2.82 -1.29
C SER A 95 -7.49 -3.64 -2.14
N ILE A 96 -7.32 -3.58 -3.46
CA ILE A 96 -8.04 -4.43 -4.42
C ILE A 96 -7.09 -5.13 -5.38
N LYS A 97 -7.38 -6.42 -5.63
CA LYS A 97 -6.64 -7.26 -6.59
C LYS A 97 -6.83 -6.79 -8.03
N PRO A 98 -5.95 -7.20 -8.97
CA PRO A 98 -6.11 -6.86 -10.38
C PRO A 98 -7.45 -7.29 -10.98
N THR A 99 -8.06 -8.36 -10.47
CA THR A 99 -9.35 -8.91 -10.93
C THR A 99 -10.57 -8.21 -10.32
N THR A 100 -10.43 -7.46 -9.22
CA THR A 100 -11.52 -6.76 -8.53
C THR A 100 -11.83 -5.44 -9.24
N GLU A 101 -13.12 -5.17 -9.47
CA GLU A 101 -13.54 -3.95 -10.17
C GLU A 101 -13.44 -2.70 -9.26
N ALA A 102 -13.18 -1.55 -9.88
CA ALA A 102 -13.07 -0.27 -9.15
C ALA A 102 -14.33 0.08 -8.33
N LYS A 103 -15.52 -0.28 -8.81
CA LYS A 103 -16.79 0.01 -8.13
C LYS A 103 -16.94 -0.68 -6.77
N GLU A 104 -16.19 -1.75 -6.51
CA GLU A 104 -16.28 -2.50 -5.25
C GLU A 104 -15.81 -1.68 -4.03
N ILE A 105 -15.04 -0.60 -4.26
CA ILE A 105 -14.62 0.30 -3.17
C ILE A 105 -15.66 1.36 -2.79
N ILE A 106 -16.70 1.58 -3.62
CA ILE A 106 -17.68 2.65 -3.41
C ILE A 106 -18.28 2.66 -2.01
N PRO A 107 -18.65 1.51 -1.42
CA PRO A 107 -19.25 1.49 -0.08
C PRO A 107 -18.33 2.02 1.03
N TYR A 108 -17.01 2.05 0.81
CA TYR A 108 -16.02 2.37 1.83
C TYR A 108 -15.50 3.82 1.75
N LEU A 109 -15.80 4.57 0.68
CA LEU A 109 -15.20 5.89 0.37
C LEU A 109 -15.35 6.94 1.48
N GLU A 110 -16.37 6.84 2.33
CA GLU A 110 -16.57 7.78 3.45
C GLU A 110 -15.82 7.36 4.74
N LEU A 111 -15.14 6.21 4.72
CA LEU A 111 -14.52 5.62 5.92
C LEU A 111 -13.00 5.49 5.81
N ILE A 112 -12.47 5.46 4.60
CA ILE A 112 -11.07 5.14 4.32
C ILE A 112 -10.24 6.39 4.04
N ASP A 113 -8.95 6.28 4.27
CA ASP A 113 -7.97 7.34 4.03
C ASP A 113 -7.07 7.03 2.82
N LEU A 114 -7.03 5.75 2.39
CA LEU A 114 -6.16 5.28 1.32
C LEU A 114 -6.83 4.15 0.52
N ILE A 115 -6.61 4.14 -0.79
CA ILE A 115 -6.95 3.05 -1.70
C ILE A 115 -5.69 2.57 -2.37
N LEU A 116 -5.37 1.27 -2.18
CA LEU A 116 -4.24 0.61 -2.83
C LEU A 116 -4.71 -0.21 -4.02
N VAL A 117 -4.27 0.14 -5.22
CA VAL A 117 -4.50 -0.63 -6.43
C VAL A 117 -3.32 -1.56 -6.69
N MET A 118 -3.56 -2.87 -6.62
CA MET A 118 -2.55 -3.84 -7.02
C MET A 118 -2.35 -3.82 -8.54
N THR A 119 -1.13 -3.50 -8.95
CA THR A 119 -0.73 -3.50 -10.38
C THR A 119 0.08 -4.73 -10.78
N VAL A 120 0.11 -5.73 -9.89
CA VAL A 120 0.56 -7.11 -10.07
C VAL A 120 -0.35 -8.03 -9.26
N GLU A 121 -0.28 -9.35 -9.46
CA GLU A 121 -0.91 -10.28 -8.52
C GLU A 121 -0.18 -10.23 -7.16
N PRO A 122 -0.90 -10.04 -6.04
CA PRO A 122 -0.27 -9.97 -4.72
C PRO A 122 0.45 -11.28 -4.37
N GLY A 123 1.56 -11.17 -3.61
CA GLY A 123 2.26 -12.32 -3.06
C GLY A 123 3.75 -12.40 -3.38
N PHE A 124 4.23 -11.85 -4.49
CA PHE A 124 5.66 -11.88 -4.85
C PHE A 124 6.12 -10.55 -5.43
N GLY A 125 7.32 -10.12 -5.03
CA GLY A 125 7.96 -8.94 -5.61
C GLY A 125 8.57 -9.19 -7.00
N GLY A 126 8.96 -8.13 -7.70
CA GLY A 126 9.68 -8.19 -8.97
C GLY A 126 8.84 -8.61 -10.17
N GLN A 127 7.52 -8.61 -10.07
CA GLN A 127 6.60 -8.93 -11.16
C GLN A 127 6.50 -7.79 -12.18
N LYS A 128 6.08 -8.14 -13.39
CA LYS A 128 5.85 -7.16 -14.46
C LYS A 128 4.55 -6.40 -14.21
N PHE A 129 4.62 -5.09 -14.35
CA PHE A 129 3.47 -4.18 -14.27
C PHE A 129 2.33 -4.58 -15.23
N LEU A 130 1.11 -4.62 -14.72
CA LEU A 130 -0.11 -4.91 -15.46
C LEU A 130 -0.71 -3.60 -16.00
N SER A 131 -0.42 -3.26 -17.25
CA SER A 131 -0.84 -1.99 -17.87
C SER A 131 -2.36 -1.81 -17.98
N ASN A 132 -3.13 -2.90 -17.98
CA ASN A 132 -4.59 -2.84 -17.95
C ASN A 132 -5.14 -2.24 -16.63
N GLN A 133 -4.33 -2.16 -15.56
CA GLN A 133 -4.72 -1.53 -14.31
C GLN A 133 -4.73 0.01 -14.40
N LEU A 134 -4.12 0.61 -15.40
CA LEU A 134 -4.17 2.07 -15.60
C LEU A 134 -5.61 2.60 -15.71
N LYS A 135 -6.48 1.86 -16.39
CA LYS A 135 -7.90 2.25 -16.46
C LYS A 135 -8.55 2.21 -15.07
N LYS A 136 -8.29 1.17 -14.27
CA LYS A 136 -8.81 1.06 -12.91
C LYS A 136 -8.36 2.24 -12.03
N ILE A 137 -7.08 2.64 -12.13
CA ILE A 137 -6.55 3.80 -11.41
C ILE A 137 -7.33 5.07 -11.79
N MET A 138 -7.58 5.30 -13.09
CA MET A 138 -8.39 6.44 -13.54
C MET A 138 -9.83 6.39 -13.02
N ASP A 139 -10.47 5.22 -13.11
CA ASP A 139 -11.85 5.03 -12.64
C ASP A 139 -11.95 5.31 -11.11
N ILE A 140 -10.97 4.85 -10.33
CA ILE A 140 -10.90 5.11 -8.89
C ILE A 140 -10.63 6.58 -8.62
N LYS A 141 -9.74 7.22 -9.38
CA LYS A 141 -9.49 8.68 -9.26
C LYS A 141 -10.78 9.49 -9.44
N ASP A 142 -11.60 9.11 -10.42
CA ASP A 142 -12.89 9.75 -10.63
C ASP A 142 -13.87 9.48 -9.46
N LEU A 143 -13.89 8.26 -8.92
CA LEU A 143 -14.71 7.90 -7.76
C LEU A 143 -14.29 8.65 -6.48
N ILE A 144 -13.00 8.82 -6.25
CA ILE A 144 -12.47 9.62 -5.12
C ILE A 144 -12.93 11.08 -5.24
N SER A 145 -12.91 11.65 -6.45
CA SER A 145 -13.30 13.04 -6.71
C SER A 145 -12.56 14.03 -5.80
N ASN A 146 -13.28 14.77 -4.95
CA ASN A 146 -12.72 15.79 -4.05
C ASN A 146 -12.48 15.27 -2.61
N ARG A 147 -12.57 13.96 -2.38
CA ARG A 147 -12.28 13.37 -1.05
C ARG A 147 -10.78 13.37 -0.78
N ASP A 148 -10.43 13.54 0.48
CA ASP A 148 -9.06 13.44 0.97
C ASP A 148 -8.68 11.96 1.16
N ILE A 149 -8.55 11.25 0.03
CA ILE A 149 -8.19 9.83 -0.04
C ILE A 149 -6.93 9.69 -0.90
N GLU A 150 -5.90 9.07 -0.36
CA GLU A 150 -4.68 8.76 -1.09
C GLU A 150 -4.94 7.60 -2.06
N LEU A 151 -4.45 7.73 -3.30
CA LEU A 151 -4.52 6.70 -4.32
C LEU A 151 -3.14 6.09 -4.53
N GLU A 152 -2.93 4.95 -3.92
CA GLU A 152 -1.69 4.22 -3.92
C GLU A 152 -1.69 3.13 -4.98
N VAL A 153 -0.50 2.84 -5.50
CA VAL A 153 -0.27 1.74 -6.45
C VAL A 153 0.93 0.91 -6.02
N ASP A 154 0.78 -0.41 -6.05
CA ASP A 154 1.87 -1.35 -5.78
C ASP A 154 1.95 -2.42 -6.86
N GLY A 155 3.19 -2.64 -7.31
CA GLY A 155 3.57 -3.70 -8.24
C GLY A 155 4.19 -3.23 -9.55
N GLY A 156 5.46 -3.59 -9.77
CA GLY A 156 6.18 -3.31 -11.01
C GLY A 156 6.47 -1.83 -11.28
N ILE A 157 6.50 -1.01 -10.22
CA ILE A 157 6.76 0.43 -10.31
C ILE A 157 8.26 0.67 -10.56
N ASN A 158 8.54 1.38 -11.65
CA ASN A 158 9.85 1.81 -12.09
C ASN A 158 9.75 3.20 -12.74
N TYR A 159 10.85 3.72 -13.27
CA TYR A 159 10.89 5.06 -13.89
C TYR A 159 9.82 5.29 -14.98
N ASP A 160 9.55 4.29 -15.82
CA ASP A 160 8.60 4.44 -16.93
C ASP A 160 7.15 4.22 -16.49
N THR A 161 6.92 3.23 -15.61
CA THR A 161 5.57 2.92 -15.11
C THR A 161 5.09 3.96 -14.11
N SER A 162 6.00 4.58 -13.31
CA SER A 162 5.64 5.66 -12.39
C SER A 162 4.96 6.84 -13.11
N LYS A 163 5.49 7.27 -14.25
CA LYS A 163 4.89 8.33 -15.07
C LYS A 163 3.48 7.98 -15.54
N GLN A 164 3.26 6.70 -15.89
CA GLN A 164 1.96 6.24 -16.39
C GLN A 164 0.92 6.25 -15.26
N VAL A 165 1.27 5.74 -14.07
CA VAL A 165 0.33 5.67 -12.94
C VAL A 165 0.04 7.05 -12.36
N ILE A 166 1.03 7.96 -12.31
CA ILE A 166 0.81 9.35 -11.90
C ILE A 166 -0.14 10.05 -12.87
N LYS A 167 0.06 9.89 -14.19
CA LYS A 167 -0.85 10.43 -15.20
C LYS A 167 -2.27 9.84 -15.08
N ALA A 168 -2.40 8.60 -14.62
CA ALA A 168 -3.68 7.97 -14.35
C ALA A 168 -4.35 8.46 -13.04
N GLY A 169 -3.62 9.18 -12.18
CA GLY A 169 -4.16 9.81 -10.98
C GLY A 169 -3.62 9.30 -9.65
N ALA A 170 -2.69 8.34 -9.65
CA ALA A 170 -2.04 7.88 -8.42
C ALA A 170 -1.18 8.99 -7.82
N ASN A 171 -1.18 9.10 -6.47
CA ASN A 171 -0.39 10.07 -5.73
C ASN A 171 0.53 9.43 -4.66
N VAL A 172 0.43 8.12 -4.46
CA VAL A 172 1.35 7.33 -3.65
C VAL A 172 1.86 6.14 -4.47
N LEU A 173 3.18 5.92 -4.49
CA LEU A 173 3.83 4.91 -5.32
C LEU A 173 4.68 3.98 -4.45
N VAL A 174 4.40 2.68 -4.49
CA VAL A 174 5.23 1.67 -3.84
C VAL A 174 6.29 1.17 -4.81
N SER A 175 7.55 1.32 -4.46
CA SER A 175 8.68 0.86 -5.26
C SER A 175 9.68 0.11 -4.40
N GLY A 176 9.70 -1.22 -4.50
CA GLY A 176 10.59 -2.10 -3.76
C GLY A 176 11.77 -2.55 -4.61
N SER A 177 11.57 -3.58 -5.46
CA SER A 177 12.64 -4.23 -6.22
C SER A 177 13.46 -3.26 -7.08
N THR A 178 12.84 -2.24 -7.66
CA THR A 178 13.52 -1.23 -8.48
C THR A 178 14.53 -0.42 -7.66
N ILE A 179 14.17 -0.04 -6.43
CA ILE A 179 15.04 0.74 -5.54
C ILE A 179 16.13 -0.17 -4.95
N PHE A 180 15.74 -1.28 -4.31
CA PHE A 180 16.67 -2.14 -3.59
C PHE A 180 17.61 -2.95 -4.46
N SER A 181 17.30 -3.17 -5.76
CA SER A 181 18.21 -3.81 -6.71
C SER A 181 19.23 -2.85 -7.33
N SER A 182 19.08 -1.54 -7.13
CA SER A 182 20.03 -0.57 -7.65
C SER A 182 21.31 -0.54 -6.82
N LYS A 183 22.48 -0.30 -7.47
CA LYS A 183 23.78 -0.19 -6.78
C LYS A 183 23.82 0.99 -5.77
N ASN A 184 22.93 1.97 -5.93
CA ASN A 184 22.80 3.17 -5.10
C ASN A 184 21.31 3.36 -4.77
N CYS A 185 20.73 2.42 -4.04
CA CYS A 185 19.28 2.44 -3.74
C CYS A 185 18.81 3.75 -3.08
N LEU A 186 19.65 4.40 -2.29
CA LEU A 186 19.32 5.68 -1.62
C LEU A 186 19.36 6.89 -2.56
N LEU A 187 20.02 6.78 -3.72
CA LEU A 187 20.12 7.85 -4.73
C LEU A 187 19.20 7.61 -5.93
N TYR A 188 18.51 6.47 -5.95
CA TYR A 188 17.56 6.18 -7.03
C TYR A 188 16.27 6.97 -6.79
N THR A 189 16.15 8.10 -7.48
CA THR A 189 14.92 8.88 -7.50
C THR A 189 14.08 8.44 -8.69
N SER A 190 13.04 7.66 -8.44
CA SER A 190 11.92 7.55 -9.38
C SER A 190 11.19 8.89 -9.38
N PRO A 191 10.66 9.40 -10.52
CA PRO A 191 9.83 10.59 -10.47
C PRO A 191 8.67 10.35 -9.52
N SER A 192 8.54 11.24 -8.53
CA SER A 192 7.43 11.21 -7.59
C SER A 192 6.25 12.03 -8.14
N PRO A 193 5.03 11.86 -7.59
CA PRO A 193 3.92 12.74 -7.92
C PRO A 193 4.26 14.24 -7.76
N ARG A 194 5.15 14.58 -6.82
CA ARG A 194 5.64 15.95 -6.59
C ARG A 194 6.47 16.50 -7.76
N ASP A 195 7.23 15.65 -8.44
CA ASP A 195 8.14 16.07 -9.52
C ASP A 195 7.38 16.34 -10.84
N LEU A 196 6.16 15.86 -10.96
CA LEU A 196 5.35 15.95 -12.18
C LEU A 196 4.15 16.91 -12.03
N SER A 197 4.04 17.60 -10.90
CA SER A 197 2.95 18.54 -10.59
C SER A 197 3.22 19.99 -11.04
N THR A 198 4.22 20.22 -11.91
CA THR A 198 4.54 21.55 -12.52
C THR A 198 3.99 21.69 -13.92
#